data_022925947b7b84141d689269378cee25
#
_entry.id   022925947b7b84141d689269378cee25
#
_cell.length_a   1.000
_cell.length_b   1.000
_cell.length_c   1.000
_cell.angle_alpha   90.00
_cell.angle_beta   90.00
_cell.angle_gamma   90.00
#
_symmetry.space_group_name_H-M   'P 1'
#
loop_
_entity.id
_entity.type
_entity.pdbx_description
1 polymer ?
#
loop_
_entity_poly.entity_id
_entity_poly.type
_entity_poly.pdbx_seq_one_letter_code
_entity_poly.pdbx_strand_id
1 'polypeptide(L)'
;MKPSELKSILTAHENYWESQKKQLLRYKAVYEMDFWDEELTFDNQIKIQTNDGYGYVESYQASLFAKNPAVILKNGVQGKGDSVKATKIVNNFLIQARAEMENSSRMAIIYPMSFIKLVPSDNEDLFDKVLPVAVPPWEIIVDRDAPRWDQQRFVGHIYWETIEEAQKRFNTSFKSLGEPIKHFFDDQKQLQDE
;
A
#
# COMPACT_ATOMS: atom_id res chain seq x y z
N MET A 1 13.61 -19.33 9.72
CA MET A 1 13.10 -18.45 10.79
C MET A 1 12.31 -19.30 11.77
N LYS A 2 12.55 -19.18 13.06
CA LYS A 2 11.78 -19.91 14.09
C LYS A 2 10.44 -19.20 14.34
N PRO A 3 9.36 -19.92 14.75
CA PRO A 3 8.07 -19.30 15.06
C PRO A 3 8.14 -18.18 16.10
N SER A 4 9.03 -18.29 17.09
CA SER A 4 9.23 -17.27 18.11
C SER A 4 9.85 -15.98 17.54
N GLU A 5 10.78 -16.12 16.59
CA GLU A 5 11.40 -14.98 15.89
C GLU A 5 10.36 -14.24 15.02
N LEU A 6 9.53 -15.01 14.31
CA LEU A 6 8.46 -14.42 13.50
C LEU A 6 7.46 -13.64 14.38
N LYS A 7 7.04 -14.21 15.52
CA LYS A 7 6.16 -13.52 16.45
C LYS A 7 6.77 -12.22 16.99
N SER A 8 8.06 -12.23 17.33
CA SER A 8 8.77 -11.02 17.77
C SER A 8 8.80 -9.94 16.70
N ILE A 9 9.04 -10.31 15.44
CA ILE A 9 9.04 -9.39 14.30
C ILE A 9 7.64 -8.79 14.08
N LEU A 10 6.58 -9.62 14.14
CA LEU A 10 5.20 -9.15 14.01
C LEU A 10 4.84 -8.16 15.11
N THR A 11 5.12 -8.51 16.37
CA THR A 11 4.83 -7.61 17.50
C THR A 11 5.60 -6.28 17.40
N ALA A 12 6.87 -6.32 16.99
CA ALA A 12 7.66 -5.09 16.78
C ALA A 12 7.09 -4.23 15.65
N HIS A 13 6.57 -4.87 14.59
CA HIS A 13 5.93 -4.19 13.48
C HIS A 13 4.60 -3.53 13.91
N GLU A 14 3.74 -4.27 14.63
CA GLU A 14 2.47 -3.76 15.17
C GLU A 14 2.70 -2.57 16.09
N ASN A 15 3.60 -2.69 17.07
CA ASN A 15 3.93 -1.61 18.00
C ASN A 15 4.44 -0.34 17.30
N TYR A 16 5.23 -0.51 16.24
CA TYR A 16 5.70 0.64 15.48
C TYR A 16 4.55 1.37 14.80
N TRP A 17 3.70 0.65 14.08
CA TRP A 17 2.61 1.28 13.35
C TRP A 17 1.53 1.84 14.29
N GLU A 18 1.29 1.18 15.43
CA GLU A 18 0.39 1.72 16.44
C GLU A 18 0.89 3.07 16.97
N SER A 19 2.21 3.21 17.19
CA SER A 19 2.80 4.49 17.58
C SER A 19 2.64 5.61 16.52
N GLN A 20 2.49 5.26 15.24
CA GLN A 20 2.30 6.20 14.14
C GLN A 20 0.82 6.46 13.80
N LYS A 21 -0.07 5.62 14.29
CA LYS A 21 -1.49 5.58 13.91
C LYS A 21 -2.19 6.93 14.04
N LYS A 22 -2.01 7.62 15.18
CA LYS A 22 -2.58 8.95 15.42
C LYS A 22 -2.17 9.98 14.37
N GLN A 23 -0.91 9.96 13.96
CA GLN A 23 -0.42 10.88 12.93
C GLN A 23 -0.96 10.54 11.54
N LEU A 24 -1.02 9.25 11.20
CA LEU A 24 -1.57 8.78 9.92
C LEU A 24 -3.07 9.09 9.79
N LEU A 25 -3.82 8.96 10.90
CA LEU A 25 -5.23 9.35 10.94
C LEU A 25 -5.41 10.85 10.69
N ARG A 26 -4.54 11.70 11.25
CA ARG A 26 -4.57 13.15 10.95
C ARG A 26 -4.30 13.44 9.48
N TYR A 27 -3.36 12.75 8.85
CA TYR A 27 -3.09 12.91 7.43
C TYR A 27 -4.30 12.49 6.58
N LYS A 28 -4.92 11.35 6.94
CA LYS A 28 -6.15 10.87 6.32
C LYS A 28 -7.28 11.89 6.47
N ALA A 29 -7.50 12.40 7.69
CA ALA A 29 -8.53 13.39 7.98
C ALA A 29 -8.35 14.68 7.16
N VAL A 30 -7.11 15.17 7.01
CA VAL A 30 -6.82 16.34 6.15
C VAL A 30 -7.15 16.06 4.69
N TYR A 31 -6.84 14.87 4.18
CA TYR A 31 -7.17 14.48 2.83
C TYR A 31 -8.67 14.30 2.60
N GLU A 32 -9.37 13.66 3.54
CA GLU A 32 -10.81 13.41 3.49
C GLU A 32 -11.64 14.63 3.95
N MET A 33 -10.98 15.69 4.43
CA MET A 33 -11.60 16.88 5.01
C MET A 33 -12.43 16.62 6.28
N ASP A 34 -12.11 15.54 6.98
CA ASP A 34 -12.74 15.11 8.21
C ASP A 34 -11.88 15.49 9.44
N PHE A 35 -11.65 16.80 9.61
CA PHE A 35 -10.79 17.32 10.68
C PHE A 35 -11.54 18.24 11.65
N TRP A 36 -12.85 18.38 11.47
CA TRP A 36 -13.67 19.14 12.40
C TRP A 36 -14.22 18.23 13.48
N ASP A 37 -13.84 18.54 14.71
CA ASP A 37 -14.39 17.89 15.89
C ASP A 37 -15.82 18.41 16.14
N GLU A 38 -16.80 17.51 16.19
CA GLU A 38 -18.20 17.88 16.42
C GLU A 38 -18.41 18.47 17.80
N GLU A 39 -17.61 18.07 18.80
CA GLU A 39 -17.75 18.52 20.19
C GLU A 39 -17.22 19.94 20.41
N LEU A 40 -16.32 20.44 19.56
CA LEU A 40 -15.74 21.79 19.66
C LEU A 40 -16.55 22.87 18.93
N THR A 41 -17.75 22.55 18.46
CA THR A 41 -18.58 23.52 17.74
C THR A 41 -19.50 24.29 18.66
N PHE A 42 -19.22 25.59 18.83
CA PHE A 42 -20.18 26.54 19.42
C PHE A 42 -21.33 26.78 18.44
N ASP A 43 -22.53 26.92 18.92
CA ASP A 43 -23.79 27.08 18.15
C ASP A 43 -23.77 28.17 17.06
N ASN A 44 -22.78 29.06 17.04
CA ASN A 44 -22.67 30.18 16.10
C ASN A 44 -21.41 30.10 15.20
N GLN A 45 -20.71 28.97 15.13
CA GLN A 45 -19.54 28.81 14.25
C GLN A 45 -19.94 28.31 12.86
N ILE A 46 -19.50 29.02 11.85
CA ILE A 46 -19.60 28.55 10.46
C ILE A 46 -18.38 27.68 10.19
N LYS A 47 -18.61 26.37 9.99
CA LYS A 47 -17.57 25.43 9.54
C LYS A 47 -17.30 25.70 8.05
N ILE A 48 -16.15 26.26 7.75
CA ILE A 48 -15.70 26.40 6.36
C ILE A 48 -14.73 25.25 6.10
N GLN A 49 -15.13 24.35 5.23
CA GLN A 49 -14.26 23.30 4.71
C GLN A 49 -13.64 23.77 3.39
N THR A 50 -12.34 23.95 3.39
CA THR A 50 -11.57 24.16 2.15
C THR A 50 -11.02 22.83 1.68
N ASN A 51 -11.20 22.53 0.38
CA ASN A 51 -10.77 21.26 -0.21
C ASN A 51 -9.25 21.23 -0.52
N ASP A 52 -8.46 21.91 0.28
CA ASP A 52 -7.04 22.16 -0.05
C ASP A 52 -6.22 20.88 0.02
N GLY A 53 -6.41 20.03 1.03
CA GLY A 53 -5.68 18.77 1.18
C GLY A 53 -5.93 17.81 0.01
N TYR A 54 -7.18 17.57 -0.30
CA TYR A 54 -7.58 16.76 -1.44
C TYR A 54 -7.11 17.38 -2.76
N GLY A 55 -7.35 18.67 -2.95
CA GLY A 55 -6.98 19.40 -4.16
C GLY A 55 -5.48 19.35 -4.41
N TYR A 56 -4.65 19.44 -3.36
CA TYR A 56 -3.21 19.31 -3.46
C TYR A 56 -2.79 17.91 -3.93
N VAL A 57 -3.30 16.85 -3.28
CA VAL A 57 -2.99 15.46 -3.61
C VAL A 57 -3.39 15.15 -5.06
N GLU A 58 -4.62 15.50 -5.47
CA GLU A 58 -5.11 15.19 -6.81
C GLU A 58 -4.41 16.02 -7.89
N SER A 59 -4.05 17.27 -7.61
CA SER A 59 -3.26 18.09 -8.54
C SER A 59 -1.85 17.53 -8.74
N TYR A 60 -1.23 17.05 -7.66
CA TYR A 60 0.08 16.41 -7.73
C TYR A 60 0.01 15.07 -8.49
N GLN A 61 -1.02 14.27 -8.22
CA GLN A 61 -1.33 13.05 -8.95
C GLN A 61 -1.51 13.31 -10.46
N ALA A 62 -2.35 14.27 -10.81
CA ALA A 62 -2.58 14.64 -12.20
C ALA A 62 -1.28 15.08 -12.91
N SER A 63 -0.40 15.77 -12.19
CA SER A 63 0.91 16.17 -12.71
C SER A 63 1.85 14.97 -12.93
N LEU A 64 1.92 14.05 -11.98
CA LEU A 64 2.75 12.84 -12.09
C LEU A 64 2.31 11.92 -13.22
N PHE A 65 1.02 11.77 -13.41
CA PHE A 65 0.41 10.86 -14.39
C PHE A 65 -0.18 11.57 -15.61
N ALA A 66 0.24 12.81 -15.88
CA ALA A 66 -0.17 13.55 -17.08
C ALA A 66 0.14 12.79 -18.38
N LYS A 67 1.19 11.99 -18.38
CA LYS A 67 1.57 11.10 -19.49
C LYS A 67 1.82 9.70 -18.96
N ASN A 68 1.49 8.69 -19.78
CA ASN A 68 1.87 7.32 -19.45
C ASN A 68 3.40 7.20 -19.40
N PRO A 69 3.95 6.55 -18.37
CA PRO A 69 5.36 6.24 -18.35
C PRO A 69 5.73 5.37 -19.56
N ALA A 70 6.84 5.66 -20.18
CA ALA A 70 7.34 4.88 -21.30
C ALA A 70 8.80 4.49 -21.06
N VAL A 71 9.11 3.23 -21.31
CA VAL A 71 10.44 2.66 -21.17
C VAL A 71 10.96 2.26 -22.54
N ILE A 72 12.22 2.53 -22.83
CA ILE A 72 12.92 2.07 -24.01
C ILE A 72 14.04 1.15 -23.55
N LEU A 73 13.92 -0.13 -23.87
CA LEU A 73 14.97 -1.11 -23.61
C LEU A 73 15.97 -1.10 -24.75
N LYS A 74 17.24 -0.96 -24.41
CA LYS A 74 18.36 -1.03 -25.39
C LYS A 74 19.07 -2.37 -25.21
N ASN A 75 19.49 -2.97 -26.30
CA ASN A 75 20.36 -4.15 -26.25
C ASN A 75 21.68 -3.76 -25.57
N GLY A 76 22.06 -4.51 -24.53
CA GLY A 76 23.39 -4.40 -23.95
C GLY A 76 24.45 -4.94 -24.92
N VAL A 77 25.73 -4.65 -24.63
CA VAL A 77 26.89 -5.01 -25.47
C VAL A 77 26.96 -6.51 -25.79
N GLN A 78 26.29 -7.38 -25.02
CA GLN A 78 26.22 -8.84 -25.23
C GLN A 78 24.80 -9.35 -25.54
N GLY A 79 23.80 -8.46 -25.66
CA GLY A 79 22.39 -8.86 -25.76
C GLY A 79 22.01 -9.34 -27.16
N LYS A 80 21.71 -10.62 -27.34
CA LYS A 80 21.06 -11.21 -28.50
C LYS A 80 19.51 -11.13 -28.42
N GLY A 81 18.96 -10.33 -27.53
CA GLY A 81 17.51 -10.24 -27.30
C GLY A 81 16.80 -9.25 -28.23
N ASP A 82 15.50 -9.49 -28.46
CA ASP A 82 14.63 -8.57 -29.18
C ASP A 82 14.19 -7.41 -28.24
N SER A 83 14.98 -6.34 -28.21
CA SER A 83 14.72 -5.18 -27.39
C SER A 83 13.39 -4.48 -27.75
N VAL A 84 12.96 -4.56 -28.99
CA VAL A 84 11.70 -3.95 -29.45
C VAL A 84 10.52 -4.70 -28.85
N LYS A 85 10.55 -6.04 -28.90
CA LYS A 85 9.52 -6.88 -28.30
C LYS A 85 9.46 -6.71 -26.78
N ALA A 86 10.61 -6.74 -26.13
CA ALA A 86 10.70 -6.50 -24.68
C ALA A 86 10.19 -5.09 -24.29
N THR A 87 10.52 -4.05 -25.06
CA THR A 87 10.00 -2.69 -24.86
C THR A 87 8.47 -2.67 -24.95
N LYS A 88 7.87 -3.33 -25.92
CA LYS A 88 6.40 -3.41 -26.04
C LYS A 88 5.76 -4.11 -24.85
N ILE A 89 6.32 -5.22 -24.39
CA ILE A 89 5.83 -5.97 -23.22
C ILE A 89 5.85 -5.07 -21.98
N VAL A 90 6.96 -4.41 -21.69
CA VAL A 90 7.09 -3.54 -20.52
C VAL A 90 6.13 -2.34 -20.60
N ASN A 91 5.99 -1.72 -21.76
CA ASN A 91 5.08 -0.58 -21.88
C ASN A 91 3.61 -0.99 -21.76
N ASN A 92 3.20 -2.14 -22.28
CA ASN A 92 1.86 -2.67 -22.05
C ASN A 92 1.61 -2.96 -20.56
N PHE A 93 2.57 -3.57 -19.88
CA PHE A 93 2.49 -3.76 -18.42
C PHE A 93 2.32 -2.43 -17.68
N LEU A 94 3.09 -1.39 -18.03
CA LEU A 94 2.99 -0.07 -17.38
C LEU A 94 1.62 0.59 -17.59
N ILE A 95 1.01 0.39 -18.77
CA ILE A 95 -0.35 0.88 -19.04
C ILE A 95 -1.37 0.16 -18.15
N GLN A 96 -1.28 -1.16 -18.03
CA GLN A 96 -2.18 -1.95 -17.16
C GLN A 96 -1.93 -1.64 -15.67
N ALA A 97 -0.67 -1.43 -15.28
CA ALA A 97 -0.27 -1.12 -13.92
C ALA A 97 -0.65 0.31 -13.47
N ARG A 98 -1.10 1.16 -14.40
CA ARG A 98 -1.30 2.60 -14.15
C ARG A 98 -2.20 2.87 -12.94
N ALA A 99 -3.35 2.21 -12.85
CA ALA A 99 -4.29 2.41 -11.74
C ALA A 99 -3.66 2.11 -10.37
N GLU A 100 -2.91 1.01 -10.28
CA GLU A 100 -2.21 0.63 -9.04
C GLU A 100 -1.02 1.56 -8.74
N MET A 101 -0.34 2.07 -9.77
CA MET A 101 0.70 3.09 -9.60
C MET A 101 0.12 4.40 -9.09
N GLU A 102 -1.04 4.83 -9.61
CA GLU A 102 -1.78 6.00 -9.13
C GLU A 102 -2.22 5.82 -7.68
N ASN A 103 -2.77 4.66 -7.32
CA ASN A 103 -3.17 4.33 -5.95
C ASN A 103 -1.95 4.34 -4.99
N SER A 104 -0.86 3.70 -5.38
CA SER A 104 0.37 3.69 -4.60
C SER A 104 0.94 5.10 -4.41
N SER A 105 0.97 5.90 -5.48
CA SER A 105 1.43 7.29 -5.42
C SER A 105 0.55 8.14 -4.50
N ARG A 106 -0.78 8.00 -4.58
CA ARG A 106 -1.71 8.68 -3.67
C ARG A 106 -1.44 8.32 -2.22
N MET A 107 -1.30 7.02 -1.92
CA MET A 107 -0.93 6.56 -0.58
C MET A 107 0.41 7.13 -0.12
N ALA A 108 1.42 7.20 -0.99
CA ALA A 108 2.72 7.75 -0.65
C ALA A 108 2.70 9.26 -0.37
N ILE A 109 1.79 10.01 -0.98
CA ILE A 109 1.60 11.44 -0.71
C ILE A 109 0.90 11.63 0.64
N ILE A 110 -0.11 10.82 0.94
CA ILE A 110 -0.88 10.93 2.19
C ILE A 110 -0.10 10.36 3.37
N TYR A 111 0.49 9.16 3.23
CA TYR A 111 1.11 8.36 4.31
C TYR A 111 2.64 8.27 4.23
N PRO A 112 3.35 9.23 3.69
CA PRO A 112 4.76 9.37 3.25
C PRO A 112 5.40 8.12 2.61
N MET A 113 4.72 6.98 2.55
CA MET A 113 5.27 5.73 2.02
C MET A 113 4.15 4.85 1.46
N SER A 114 4.42 4.11 0.41
CA SER A 114 3.60 3.00 -0.06
C SER A 114 4.47 1.98 -0.79
N PHE A 115 3.90 0.84 -1.12
CA PHE A 115 4.58 -0.22 -1.84
C PHE A 115 3.76 -0.68 -3.04
N ILE A 116 4.45 -1.16 -4.06
CA ILE A 116 3.84 -1.89 -5.17
C ILE A 116 4.36 -3.32 -5.10
N LYS A 117 3.46 -4.27 -4.91
CA LYS A 117 3.75 -5.70 -4.93
C LYS A 117 3.43 -6.25 -6.31
N LEU A 118 4.34 -7.02 -6.87
CA LEU A 118 4.10 -7.77 -8.09
C LEU A 118 3.64 -9.19 -7.71
N VAL A 119 2.44 -9.56 -8.13
CA VAL A 119 1.82 -10.85 -7.82
C VAL A 119 1.71 -11.65 -9.12
N PRO A 120 2.16 -12.92 -9.14
CA PRO A 120 1.93 -13.78 -10.30
C PRO A 120 0.42 -14.02 -10.48
N SER A 121 -0.02 -14.03 -11.71
CA SER A 121 -1.40 -14.35 -12.11
C SER A 121 -1.44 -15.68 -12.82
N ASP A 122 -2.50 -16.45 -12.61
CA ASP A 122 -2.78 -17.69 -13.31
C ASP A 122 -3.33 -17.45 -14.73
N ASN A 123 -3.42 -16.21 -15.18
CA ASN A 123 -3.89 -15.87 -16.51
C ASN A 123 -2.90 -16.39 -17.56
N GLU A 124 -3.40 -17.01 -18.64
CA GLU A 124 -2.57 -17.54 -19.70
C GLU A 124 -1.97 -16.47 -20.61
N ASP A 125 -2.57 -15.25 -20.61
CA ASP A 125 -2.06 -14.13 -21.38
C ASP A 125 -0.68 -13.69 -20.85
N LEU A 126 0.28 -13.55 -21.74
CA LEU A 126 1.65 -13.20 -21.40
C LEU A 126 1.75 -11.83 -20.73
N PHE A 127 0.82 -10.94 -21.02
CA PHE A 127 0.79 -9.58 -20.47
C PHE A 127 0.16 -9.50 -19.08
N ASP A 128 -0.69 -10.48 -18.74
CA ASP A 128 -1.42 -10.52 -17.47
C ASP A 128 -0.83 -11.51 -16.47
N LYS A 129 0.38 -12.03 -16.73
CA LYS A 129 1.07 -12.99 -15.84
C LYS A 129 1.55 -12.38 -14.52
N VAL A 130 1.69 -11.08 -14.49
CA VAL A 130 2.13 -10.36 -13.30
C VAL A 130 1.19 -9.18 -13.10
N LEU A 131 0.55 -9.13 -11.94
CA LEU A 131 -0.35 -8.06 -11.55
C LEU A 131 0.33 -7.18 -10.49
N PRO A 132 0.39 -5.86 -10.70
CA PRO A 132 0.79 -4.92 -9.67
C PRO A 132 -0.36 -4.73 -8.68
N VAL A 133 -0.04 -4.63 -7.41
CA VAL A 133 -0.99 -4.34 -6.32
C VAL A 133 -0.37 -3.27 -5.44
N ALA A 134 -1.06 -2.17 -5.27
CA ALA A 134 -0.67 -1.13 -4.32
C ALA A 134 -0.93 -1.61 -2.89
N VAL A 135 0.08 -1.49 -2.03
CA VAL A 135 0.02 -2.00 -0.65
C VAL A 135 0.36 -0.87 0.31
N PRO A 136 -0.49 -0.64 1.32
CA PRO A 136 -0.21 0.37 2.33
C PRO A 136 0.99 -0.03 3.20
N PRO A 137 1.71 0.95 3.78
CA PRO A 137 2.98 0.67 4.46
C PRO A 137 2.84 -0.16 5.73
N TRP A 138 1.72 -0.13 6.42
CA TRP A 138 1.46 -0.94 7.62
C TRP A 138 1.22 -2.42 7.36
N GLU A 139 0.98 -2.81 6.10
CA GLU A 139 0.86 -4.21 5.70
C GLU A 139 2.20 -4.82 5.27
N ILE A 140 3.26 -4.02 5.11
CA ILE A 140 4.58 -4.50 4.69
C ILE A 140 5.53 -4.53 5.88
N ILE A 141 5.99 -5.72 6.24
CA ILE A 141 6.99 -5.95 7.26
C ILE A 141 8.36 -5.86 6.62
N VAL A 142 9.20 -4.97 7.14
CA VAL A 142 10.58 -4.80 6.70
C VAL A 142 11.55 -4.91 7.87
N ASP A 143 12.77 -5.27 7.57
CA ASP A 143 13.87 -5.22 8.53
C ASP A 143 14.31 -3.76 8.73
N ARG A 144 13.93 -3.18 9.86
CA ARG A 144 14.21 -1.78 10.17
C ARG A 144 15.68 -1.50 10.50
N ASP A 145 16.45 -2.55 10.84
CA ASP A 145 17.88 -2.44 11.10
C ASP A 145 18.70 -2.38 9.81
N ALA A 146 18.09 -2.76 8.67
CA ALA A 146 18.76 -2.72 7.39
C ALA A 146 18.85 -1.28 6.88
N PRO A 147 20.04 -0.74 6.60
CA PRO A 147 20.22 0.66 6.17
C PRO A 147 19.72 0.91 4.76
N ARG A 148 19.53 -0.13 3.96
CA ARG A 148 19.11 -0.04 2.54
C ARG A 148 18.13 -1.15 2.18
N TRP A 149 17.32 -0.90 1.16
CA TRP A 149 16.32 -1.85 0.67
C TRP A 149 16.94 -3.17 0.16
N ASP A 150 18.07 -3.10 -0.53
CA ASP A 150 18.80 -4.25 -1.06
C ASP A 150 19.50 -5.11 0.04
N GLN A 151 19.51 -4.62 1.28
CA GLN A 151 20.09 -5.31 2.43
C GLN A 151 19.06 -5.89 3.39
N GLN A 152 17.77 -5.88 2.99
CA GLN A 152 16.70 -6.46 3.80
C GLN A 152 16.94 -7.96 4.03
N ARG A 153 17.01 -8.40 5.29
CA ARG A 153 17.12 -9.83 5.66
C ARG A 153 15.79 -10.57 5.46
N PHE A 154 14.71 -9.84 5.54
CA PHE A 154 13.35 -10.34 5.29
C PHE A 154 12.43 -9.19 4.84
N VAL A 155 11.43 -9.56 4.06
CA VAL A 155 10.28 -8.73 3.71
C VAL A 155 9.04 -9.60 3.84
N GLY A 156 8.02 -9.13 4.52
CA GLY A 156 6.74 -9.82 4.69
C GLY A 156 5.58 -8.95 4.22
N HIS A 157 4.46 -9.57 3.90
CA HIS A 157 3.21 -8.90 3.62
C HIS A 157 2.12 -9.51 4.51
N ILE A 158 1.45 -8.68 5.28
CA ILE A 158 0.28 -9.04 6.08
C ILE A 158 -0.93 -8.75 5.21
N TYR A 159 -1.78 -9.73 5.01
CA TYR A 159 -3.04 -9.57 4.27
C TYR A 159 -4.10 -10.50 4.84
N TRP A 160 -5.34 -10.17 4.57
CA TRP A 160 -6.47 -10.94 5.02
C TRP A 160 -6.93 -11.87 3.92
N GLU A 161 -7.28 -13.08 4.29
CA GLU A 161 -7.76 -14.12 3.39
C GLU A 161 -8.87 -14.91 4.09
N THR A 162 -9.84 -15.40 3.34
CA THR A 162 -10.87 -16.26 3.92
C THR A 162 -10.25 -17.58 4.38
N ILE A 163 -10.85 -18.20 5.42
CA ILE A 163 -10.35 -19.47 5.92
C ILE A 163 -10.37 -20.54 4.83
N GLU A 164 -11.39 -20.52 3.98
CA GLU A 164 -11.55 -21.48 2.88
C GLU A 164 -10.43 -21.35 1.85
N GLU A 165 -10.08 -20.13 1.48
CA GLU A 165 -8.96 -19.84 0.55
C GLU A 165 -7.62 -20.23 1.17
N ALA A 166 -7.39 -19.88 2.43
CA ALA A 166 -6.19 -20.26 3.16
C ALA A 166 -6.05 -21.79 3.29
N GLN A 167 -7.13 -22.49 3.61
CA GLN A 167 -7.14 -23.96 3.69
C GLN A 167 -6.82 -24.61 2.33
N LYS A 168 -7.39 -24.08 1.25
CA LYS A 168 -7.12 -24.54 -0.10
C LYS A 168 -5.66 -24.31 -0.50
N ARG A 169 -5.11 -23.13 -0.17
CA ARG A 169 -3.74 -22.75 -0.52
C ARG A 169 -2.68 -23.55 0.23
N PHE A 170 -2.88 -23.74 1.53
CA PHE A 170 -1.89 -24.38 2.41
C PHE A 170 -2.18 -25.84 2.68
N ASN A 171 -3.27 -26.39 2.15
CA ASN A 171 -3.74 -27.76 2.38
C ASN A 171 -3.74 -28.13 3.88
N THR A 172 -4.18 -27.21 4.73
CA THR A 172 -4.14 -27.31 6.18
C THR A 172 -5.45 -26.77 6.76
N SER A 173 -5.97 -27.43 7.79
CA SER A 173 -7.15 -26.95 8.50
C SER A 173 -6.79 -25.79 9.42
N PHE A 174 -7.43 -24.64 9.23
CA PHE A 174 -7.32 -23.48 10.11
C PHE A 174 -8.57 -23.33 10.96
N LYS A 175 -8.39 -22.85 12.19
CA LYS A 175 -9.52 -22.47 13.07
C LYS A 175 -9.72 -20.98 12.97
N SER A 176 -10.99 -20.55 12.88
CA SER A 176 -11.33 -19.14 13.04
C SER A 176 -10.92 -18.66 14.43
N LEU A 177 -10.32 -17.48 14.51
CA LEU A 177 -10.05 -16.81 15.79
C LEU A 177 -11.35 -16.31 16.45
N GLY A 178 -12.48 -16.29 15.71
CA GLY A 178 -13.77 -15.81 16.20
C GLY A 178 -13.86 -14.29 16.37
N GLU A 179 -12.79 -13.59 16.11
CA GLU A 179 -12.77 -12.13 16.19
C GLU A 179 -13.00 -11.50 14.80
N PRO A 180 -13.72 -10.36 14.74
CA PRO A 180 -13.86 -9.63 13.48
C PRO A 180 -12.49 -9.13 13.00
N ILE A 181 -12.33 -9.04 11.69
CA ILE A 181 -11.15 -8.43 11.08
C ILE A 181 -11.13 -6.96 11.51
N LYS A 182 -10.06 -6.55 12.19
CA LYS A 182 -9.79 -5.14 12.49
C LYS A 182 -8.87 -4.58 11.41
N HIS A 183 -9.40 -3.68 10.60
CA HIS A 183 -8.54 -2.89 9.72
C HIS A 183 -7.75 -1.86 10.52
N PHE A 184 -6.61 -1.44 9.99
CA PHE A 184 -5.70 -0.54 10.71
C PHE A 184 -6.37 0.75 11.22
N PHE A 185 -7.39 1.24 10.52
CA PHE A 185 -8.13 2.47 10.87
C PHE A 185 -9.52 2.24 11.49
N ASP A 186 -9.90 1.00 11.85
CA ASP A 186 -11.25 0.73 12.38
C ASP A 186 -11.50 1.32 13.78
N ASP A 187 -10.44 1.65 14.53
CA ASP A 187 -10.55 2.25 15.86
C ASP A 187 -10.70 3.79 15.84
N GLN A 188 -11.33 4.35 14.83
CA GLN A 188 -11.49 5.83 14.69
C GLN A 188 -12.20 6.48 15.88
N LYS A 189 -12.97 5.73 16.69
CA LYS A 189 -13.67 6.25 17.85
C LYS A 189 -12.78 6.54 19.07
N GLN A 190 -11.56 6.01 19.11
CA GLN A 190 -10.66 6.21 20.27
C GLN A 190 -9.90 7.55 20.26
N LEU A 191 -9.91 8.30 19.17
CA LEU A 191 -9.23 9.59 19.09
C LEU A 191 -10.08 10.77 19.58
N GLN A 192 -11.37 10.52 19.85
CA GLN A 192 -12.30 11.55 20.34
C GLN A 192 -12.29 11.71 21.86
N ASP A 193 -11.69 10.76 22.60
CA ASP A 193 -11.75 10.71 24.08
C ASP A 193 -10.46 11.17 24.79
N GLU A 194 -9.45 11.70 24.08
CA GLU A 194 -8.23 12.31 24.65
C GLU A 194 -8.04 13.78 24.21
#